data_3f40e3d05795c38188a201d817db34a0
#
_entry.id   3f40e3d05795c38188a201d817db34a0
#
_cell.length_a   1.000
_cell.length_b   1.000
_cell.length_c   1.000
_cell.angle_alpha   90.00
_cell.angle_beta   90.00
_cell.angle_gamma   90.00
#
_symmetry.space_group_name_H-M   'P 1'
#
loop_
_entity.id
_entity.type
_entity.pdbx_description
1 polymer ?
#
loop_
_entity_poly.entity_id
_entity_poly.type
_entity_poly.pdbx_seq_one_letter_code
_entity_poly.pdbx_strand_id
1 'polypeptide(L)'
;MLRVGSIVIRVDDLERQRAFWTEALDYVGREGEDDDFRLLRPRDGDGPNVSLDRHYSTVHVPPRIHLDLYTEDQAGEVRRLLGLGATEVHWDKKPADADYVILADPEGNRFCVVDISG
;
A
#
# COMPACT_ATOMS: atom_id res chain seq x y z
N MET A 1 -13.75 -21.55 7.90
CA MET A 1 -12.37 -21.03 7.80
C MET A 1 -12.41 -19.63 7.20
N LEU A 2 -11.63 -18.71 7.78
CA LEU A 2 -11.56 -17.33 7.29
C LEU A 2 -10.35 -17.13 6.41
N ARG A 3 -10.46 -16.20 5.48
CA ARG A 3 -9.33 -15.73 4.64
C ARG A 3 -9.42 -14.22 4.48
N VAL A 4 -8.27 -13.59 4.25
CA VAL A 4 -8.26 -12.14 3.97
C VAL A 4 -8.70 -11.94 2.54
N GLY A 5 -9.88 -11.32 2.36
CA GLY A 5 -10.44 -11.05 1.04
C GLY A 5 -10.03 -9.68 0.51
N SER A 6 -9.95 -8.68 1.39
CA SER A 6 -9.56 -7.33 1.00
C SER A 6 -8.93 -6.61 2.19
N ILE A 7 -7.96 -5.75 1.87
CA ILE A 7 -7.39 -4.80 2.81
C ILE A 7 -7.88 -3.43 2.39
N VAL A 8 -8.54 -2.72 3.30
CA VAL A 8 -9.17 -1.44 2.99
C VAL A 8 -8.28 -0.31 3.46
N ILE A 9 -7.95 0.59 2.54
CA ILE A 9 -7.14 1.79 2.80
C ILE A 9 -8.05 3.00 2.64
N ARG A 10 -8.06 3.87 3.65
CA ARG A 10 -8.76 5.13 3.56
C ARG A 10 -7.95 6.12 2.73
N VAL A 11 -8.63 6.81 1.82
CA VAL A 11 -8.00 7.74 0.90
C VAL A 11 -8.83 9.00 0.76
N ASP A 12 -8.19 10.10 0.40
CA ASP A 12 -8.86 11.37 0.08
C ASP A 12 -8.92 11.58 -1.43
N ASP A 13 -7.80 11.38 -2.14
CA ASP A 13 -7.72 11.50 -3.60
C ASP A 13 -7.77 10.10 -4.21
N LEU A 14 -8.96 9.67 -4.56
CA LEU A 14 -9.22 8.30 -5.00
C LEU A 14 -8.47 7.95 -6.29
N GLU A 15 -8.45 8.85 -7.27
CA GLU A 15 -7.80 8.57 -8.56
C GLU A 15 -6.27 8.53 -8.45
N ARG A 16 -5.69 9.42 -7.64
CA ARG A 16 -4.25 9.42 -7.39
C ARG A 16 -3.82 8.14 -6.68
N GLN A 17 -4.57 7.74 -5.67
CA GLN A 17 -4.29 6.54 -4.90
C GLN A 17 -4.49 5.27 -5.74
N ARG A 18 -5.51 5.25 -6.59
CA ARG A 18 -5.72 4.15 -7.52
C ARG A 18 -4.54 4.02 -8.47
N ALA A 19 -4.07 5.12 -9.05
CA ALA A 19 -2.93 5.11 -9.95
C ALA A 19 -1.66 4.61 -9.25
N PHE A 20 -1.41 5.08 -8.02
CA PHE A 20 -0.26 4.64 -7.24
C PHE A 20 -0.31 3.14 -6.95
N TRP A 21 -1.41 2.65 -6.36
CA TRP A 21 -1.48 1.27 -5.89
C TRP A 21 -1.58 0.25 -7.01
N THR A 22 -2.24 0.58 -8.14
CA THR A 22 -2.25 -0.32 -9.30
C THR A 22 -0.85 -0.53 -9.86
N GLU A 23 -0.04 0.53 -9.94
CA GLU A 23 1.34 0.43 -10.41
C GLU A 23 2.25 -0.23 -9.37
N ALA A 24 2.09 0.12 -8.09
CA ALA A 24 2.94 -0.40 -7.04
C ALA A 24 2.83 -1.91 -6.91
N LEU A 25 1.60 -2.44 -6.99
CA LEU A 25 1.32 -3.85 -6.74
C LEU A 25 1.09 -4.67 -8.01
N ASP A 26 1.06 -4.05 -9.18
CA ASP A 26 0.59 -4.67 -10.42
C ASP A 26 -0.83 -5.24 -10.26
N TYR A 27 -1.69 -4.42 -9.67
CA TYR A 27 -3.10 -4.72 -9.52
C TYR A 27 -3.90 -4.05 -10.63
N VAL A 28 -5.11 -4.55 -10.84
CA VAL A 28 -6.03 -3.99 -11.83
C VAL A 28 -7.32 -3.60 -11.14
N GLY A 29 -7.95 -2.54 -11.64
CA GLY A 29 -9.24 -2.09 -11.16
C GLY A 29 -10.39 -2.87 -11.77
N ARG A 30 -11.58 -2.68 -11.20
CA ARG A 30 -12.84 -3.22 -11.70
C ARG A 30 -13.63 -2.09 -12.38
N GLU A 31 -14.28 -2.38 -13.48
CA GLU A 31 -15.16 -1.42 -14.16
C GLU A 31 -16.48 -1.21 -13.38
N GLY A 32 -17.11 -0.05 -13.59
CA GLY A 32 -18.43 0.24 -13.03
C GLY A 32 -18.44 0.55 -11.55
N GLU A 33 -17.34 1.06 -11.03
CA GLU A 33 -17.24 1.40 -9.62
C GLU A 33 -17.93 2.72 -9.29
N ASP A 34 -18.34 2.88 -8.02
CA ASP A 34 -18.98 4.12 -7.57
C ASP A 34 -17.94 5.24 -7.35
N ASP A 35 -18.42 6.42 -6.98
CA ASP A 35 -17.60 7.62 -6.88
C ASP A 35 -16.65 7.60 -5.67
N ASP A 36 -16.89 6.74 -4.67
CA ASP A 36 -16.19 6.77 -3.40
C ASP A 36 -15.36 5.52 -3.10
N PHE A 37 -15.37 4.55 -4.02
CA PHE A 37 -14.76 3.26 -3.76
C PHE A 37 -14.08 2.70 -5.00
N ARG A 38 -12.90 2.08 -4.82
CA ARG A 38 -12.21 1.32 -5.87
C ARG A 38 -11.74 0.00 -5.29
N LEU A 39 -12.09 -1.09 -5.94
CA LEU A 39 -11.56 -2.40 -5.59
C LEU A 39 -10.43 -2.74 -6.57
N LEU A 40 -9.25 -2.99 -6.03
CA LEU A 40 -8.07 -3.40 -6.79
C LEU A 40 -7.83 -4.88 -6.52
N ARG A 41 -7.54 -5.64 -7.57
CA ARG A 41 -7.29 -7.07 -7.47
C ARG A 41 -5.97 -7.42 -8.14
N PRO A 42 -5.29 -8.48 -7.69
CA PRO A 42 -4.08 -8.94 -8.36
C PRO A 42 -4.34 -9.25 -9.84
N ARG A 43 -3.43 -8.82 -10.71
CA ARG A 43 -3.56 -9.09 -12.15
C ARG A 43 -3.56 -10.59 -12.43
N ASP A 44 -2.75 -11.35 -11.70
CA ASP A 44 -2.65 -12.79 -11.85
C ASP A 44 -3.75 -13.57 -11.11
N GLY A 45 -4.55 -12.89 -10.31
CA GLY A 45 -5.65 -13.49 -9.56
C GLY A 45 -5.26 -14.08 -8.21
N ASP A 46 -4.00 -14.06 -7.83
CA ASP A 46 -3.52 -14.59 -6.56
C ASP A 46 -3.25 -13.49 -5.55
N GLY A 47 -3.80 -13.62 -4.36
CA GLY A 47 -3.58 -12.71 -3.25
C GLY A 47 -4.83 -11.92 -2.87
N PRO A 48 -4.74 -11.14 -1.79
CA PRO A 48 -5.88 -10.35 -1.32
C PRO A 48 -6.13 -9.15 -2.21
N ASN A 49 -7.38 -8.71 -2.26
CA ASN A 49 -7.73 -7.43 -2.87
C ASN A 49 -7.28 -6.27 -1.98
N VAL A 50 -7.07 -5.12 -2.60
CA VAL A 50 -6.89 -3.86 -1.90
C VAL A 50 -8.04 -2.96 -2.31
N SER A 51 -8.76 -2.45 -1.32
CA SER A 51 -9.90 -1.55 -1.55
C SER A 51 -9.53 -0.15 -1.11
N LEU A 52 -9.84 0.84 -1.94
CA LEU A 52 -9.64 2.25 -1.63
C LEU A 52 -11.01 2.86 -1.34
N ASP A 53 -11.16 3.44 -0.16
CA ASP A 53 -12.44 3.95 0.33
C ASP A 53 -12.30 5.43 0.69
N ARG A 54 -13.02 6.29 -0.04
CA ARG A 54 -13.04 7.72 0.21
C ARG A 54 -14.21 8.07 1.14
N HIS A 55 -14.02 7.77 2.42
CA HIS A 55 -15.00 8.12 3.44
C HIS A 55 -14.41 9.12 4.43
N TYR A 56 -15.08 10.23 4.64
CA TYR A 56 -14.64 11.22 5.61
C TYR A 56 -14.82 10.67 7.02
N SER A 57 -13.75 10.74 7.80
CA SER A 57 -13.78 10.37 9.22
C SER A 57 -13.04 11.45 9.99
N THR A 58 -13.67 11.92 11.05
CA THR A 58 -13.04 12.88 11.97
C THR A 58 -12.18 12.19 13.02
N VAL A 59 -12.19 10.87 13.06
CA VAL A 59 -11.39 10.12 14.02
C VAL A 59 -10.02 9.84 13.40
N HIS A 60 -9.00 10.51 13.92
CA HIS A 60 -7.62 10.26 13.54
C HIS A 60 -6.98 9.34 14.57
N VAL A 61 -7.16 8.04 14.39
CA VAL A 61 -6.46 7.04 15.19
C VAL A 61 -5.27 6.56 14.35
N PRO A 62 -4.04 6.57 14.91
CA PRO A 62 -2.92 6.00 14.17
C PRO A 62 -3.26 4.56 13.77
N PRO A 63 -3.02 4.17 12.52
CA PRO A 63 -3.37 2.82 12.09
C PRO A 63 -2.52 1.80 12.83
N ARG A 64 -3.18 0.79 13.38
CA ARG A 64 -2.51 -0.35 14.02
C ARG A 64 -2.15 -1.43 13.00
N ILE A 65 -2.67 -1.32 11.80
CA ILE A 65 -2.45 -2.28 10.72
C ILE A 65 -1.73 -1.57 9.60
N HIS A 66 -0.67 -2.18 9.08
CA HIS A 66 0.03 -1.71 7.91
C HIS A 66 0.34 -2.90 6.99
N LEU A 67 0.70 -2.60 5.76
CA LEU A 67 1.12 -3.63 4.80
C LEU A 67 2.61 -3.89 4.93
N ASP A 68 3.00 -5.15 4.90
CA ASP A 68 4.37 -5.57 4.63
C ASP A 68 4.42 -6.11 3.21
N LEU A 69 5.20 -5.48 2.35
CA LEU A 69 5.37 -5.90 0.96
C LEU A 69 6.73 -6.58 0.82
N TYR A 70 6.73 -7.83 0.42
CA TYR A 70 7.93 -8.64 0.34
C TYR A 70 8.58 -8.53 -1.04
N THR A 71 9.90 -8.42 -1.06
CA THR A 71 10.64 -8.36 -2.32
C THR A 71 12.03 -8.96 -2.16
N GLU A 72 12.56 -9.48 -3.24
CA GLU A 72 13.96 -9.90 -3.32
C GLU A 72 14.88 -8.77 -3.81
N ASP A 73 14.32 -7.63 -4.21
CA ASP A 73 15.06 -6.45 -4.68
C ASP A 73 14.56 -5.19 -3.95
N GLN A 74 14.88 -5.09 -2.66
CA GLN A 74 14.39 -3.98 -1.84
C GLN A 74 14.84 -2.62 -2.37
N ALA A 75 16.10 -2.47 -2.73
CA ALA A 75 16.62 -1.19 -3.20
C ALA A 75 15.94 -0.74 -4.50
N GLY A 76 15.76 -1.66 -5.43
CA GLY A 76 15.08 -1.37 -6.70
C GLY A 76 13.63 -1.02 -6.53
N GLU A 77 12.93 -1.77 -5.67
CA GLU A 77 11.51 -1.53 -5.40
C GLU A 77 11.30 -0.20 -4.66
N VAL A 78 12.16 0.12 -3.70
CA VAL A 78 12.06 1.42 -3.00
C VAL A 78 12.23 2.57 -4.00
N ARG A 79 13.24 2.49 -4.88
CA ARG A 79 13.43 3.53 -5.90
C ARG A 79 12.20 3.67 -6.81
N ARG A 80 11.63 2.54 -7.24
CA ARG A 80 10.45 2.54 -8.10
C ARG A 80 9.26 3.20 -7.40
N LEU A 81 9.01 2.85 -6.15
CA LEU A 81 7.90 3.40 -5.38
C LEU A 81 8.06 4.89 -5.09
N LEU A 82 9.28 5.34 -4.80
CA LEU A 82 9.54 6.77 -4.63
C LEU A 82 9.25 7.53 -5.92
N GLY A 83 9.59 6.96 -7.08
CA GLY A 83 9.25 7.54 -8.38
C GLY A 83 7.76 7.59 -8.65
N LEU A 84 6.97 6.72 -8.03
CA LEU A 84 5.51 6.72 -8.16
C LEU A 84 4.81 7.69 -7.21
N GLY A 85 5.54 8.28 -6.26
CA GLY A 85 4.98 9.26 -5.33
C GLY A 85 5.01 8.87 -3.87
N ALA A 86 5.60 7.73 -3.53
CA ALA A 86 5.82 7.37 -2.12
C ALA A 86 6.91 8.25 -1.51
N THR A 87 6.90 8.34 -0.18
CA THR A 87 7.95 9.03 0.59
C THR A 87 8.52 8.08 1.62
N GLU A 88 9.80 8.28 1.96
CA GLU A 88 10.43 7.48 3.01
C GLU A 88 10.08 8.04 4.39
N VAL A 89 9.77 7.14 5.33
CA VAL A 89 9.41 7.51 6.70
C VAL A 89 10.58 7.15 7.62
N HIS A 90 11.12 8.16 8.29
CA HIS A 90 12.17 7.96 9.27
C HIS A 90 11.57 7.55 10.62
N TRP A 91 12.17 6.55 11.27
CA TRP A 91 11.80 6.10 12.61
C TRP A 91 13.07 5.91 13.45
N ASP A 92 13.20 6.70 14.52
CA ASP A 92 14.39 6.71 15.37
C ASP A 92 14.69 5.36 16.01
N LYS A 93 13.66 4.56 16.24
CA LYS A 93 13.79 3.25 16.90
C LYS A 93 14.04 2.09 15.94
N LYS A 94 14.16 2.40 14.64
CA LYS A 94 14.42 1.35 13.66
C LYS A 94 15.77 0.70 13.91
N PRO A 95 15.86 -0.64 14.07
CA PRO A 95 17.13 -1.32 14.26
C PRO A 95 18.08 -1.09 13.07
N ALA A 96 19.37 -1.03 13.33
CA ALA A 96 20.37 -0.82 12.28
C ALA A 96 20.41 -1.99 11.28
N ASP A 97 20.05 -3.20 11.73
CA ASP A 97 20.02 -4.42 10.92
C ASP A 97 18.61 -4.78 10.43
N ALA A 98 17.69 -3.81 10.43
CA ALA A 98 16.33 -4.05 9.99
C ALA A 98 16.28 -4.49 8.53
N ASP A 99 15.45 -5.49 8.25
CA ASP A 99 15.24 -6.01 6.90
C ASP A 99 14.16 -5.25 6.12
N TYR A 100 13.67 -4.15 6.66
CA TYR A 100 12.58 -3.39 6.07
C TYR A 100 12.90 -1.90 5.94
N VAL A 101 12.25 -1.26 4.96
CA VAL A 101 12.22 0.19 4.78
C VAL A 101 10.77 0.63 4.94
N ILE A 102 10.53 1.67 5.72
CA ILE A 102 9.20 2.23 5.92
C ILE A 102 8.96 3.32 4.88
N LEU A 103 7.89 3.17 4.11
CA LEU A 103 7.44 4.18 3.16
C LEU A 103 6.03 4.62 3.51
N ALA A 104 5.62 5.75 2.94
CA ALA A 104 4.24 6.20 2.96
C ALA A 104 3.77 6.39 1.53
N ASP A 105 2.50 6.08 1.26
CA ASP A 105 1.88 6.34 -0.02
C ASP A 105 1.65 7.86 -0.21
N PRO A 106 1.13 8.33 -1.36
CA PRO A 106 0.97 9.77 -1.59
C PRO A 106 0.12 10.50 -0.56
N GLU A 107 -0.68 9.80 0.24
CA GLU A 107 -1.51 10.41 1.28
C GLU A 107 -1.02 10.10 2.69
N GLY A 108 0.15 9.48 2.84
CA GLY A 108 0.76 9.23 4.13
C GLY A 108 0.40 7.88 4.77
N ASN A 109 -0.27 6.99 4.06
CA ASN A 109 -0.51 5.64 4.56
C ASN A 109 0.80 4.87 4.58
N ARG A 110 1.19 4.40 5.76
CA ARG A 110 2.50 3.75 5.95
C ARG A 110 2.45 2.28 5.58
N PHE A 111 3.53 1.82 4.98
CA PHE A 111 3.75 0.41 4.67
C PHE A 111 5.25 0.12 4.70
N CYS A 112 5.60 -1.15 4.77
CA CYS A 112 7.00 -1.57 4.79
C CYS A 112 7.34 -2.34 3.53
N VAL A 113 8.56 -2.12 3.04
CA VAL A 113 9.16 -2.94 1.98
C VAL A 113 10.18 -3.84 2.66
N VAL A 114 9.92 -5.14 2.68
CA VAL A 114 10.67 -6.12 3.45
C VAL A 114 11.56 -6.92 2.50
N ASP A 115 12.85 -6.99 2.83
CA ASP A 115 13.83 -7.77 2.06
C ASP A 115 13.73 -9.25 2.45
N ILE A 116 13.38 -10.08 1.48
CA ILE A 116 13.35 -11.54 1.65
C ILE A 116 14.42 -12.24 0.80
N SER A 117 15.43 -11.52 0.33
CA SER A 117 16.46 -12.08 -0.57
C SER A 117 17.45 -12.99 0.13
N GLY A 118 17.46 -12.95 1.40
CA GLY A 118 18.49 -13.65 2.07
C GLY A 118 18.19 -14.54 3.15
#